data_e9c86c8445de9f9815f6a5243e9c2dc6
#
_entry.id   e9c86c8445de9f9815f6a5243e9c2dc6
#
_cell.length_a   1.000
_cell.length_b   1.000
_cell.length_c   1.000
_cell.angle_alpha   90.00
_cell.angle_beta   90.00
_cell.angle_gamma   90.00
#
_symmetry.space_group_name_H-M   'P 1'
#
loop_
_entity.id
_entity.type
_entity.pdbx_description
1 polymer ?
#
loop_
_entity_poly.entity_id
_entity_poly.type
_entity_poly.pdbx_seq_one_letter_code
_entity_poly.pdbx_strand_id
1 'polypeptide(L)'
;MPTEISVFLLSLQAMPLKLTTYYRGSKVPDLPGTNTFHSTELFRIYEETPGYTPILIVASEDDKPVAKLLAAIRKSVRMFPPGIIKRCEVYGTGEYFNNEADKETIFSDMLQRLTNEALRDSFLIEFRNLENAMFGYKSFRDNQYIAINWLRVRNSLHSVEKVEERFSPSRIRQIKKGLKNGAQVREARTKEEILCFAQMLRHVYSSKIRRHFPSIKFFQHLENQLTKGQQSKIFIVIYKEKIIGGSACIYSDDSAYLWFSGGMRKTYALQYPGILAVWKALDDAKQRGYRHLEFMDVGLPFRKHGYREFVLRFG
;
A
#
# COMPACT_ATOMS: atom_id res chain seq x y z
N MET A 1 67.12 -16.09 0.71
CA MET A 1 66.06 -16.49 -0.24
C MET A 1 64.74 -15.98 0.29
N PRO A 2 64.12 -14.96 -0.28
CA PRO A 2 62.78 -14.56 0.12
C PRO A 2 61.75 -15.36 -0.68
N THR A 3 60.91 -16.06 0.03
CA THR A 3 59.74 -16.77 -0.50
C THR A 3 58.67 -15.79 -0.96
N GLU A 4 58.39 -15.71 -2.26
CA GLU A 4 57.27 -14.99 -2.81
C GLU A 4 55.97 -15.66 -2.40
N ILE A 5 55.15 -14.92 -1.64
CA ILE A 5 53.75 -15.30 -1.39
C ILE A 5 52.90 -14.73 -2.53
N SER A 6 52.58 -15.57 -3.51
CA SER A 6 51.58 -15.21 -4.55
C SER A 6 50.21 -15.18 -3.92
N VAL A 7 49.68 -13.98 -3.68
CA VAL A 7 48.30 -13.78 -3.29
C VAL A 7 47.42 -13.87 -4.56
N PHE A 8 46.79 -15.00 -4.78
CA PHE A 8 45.71 -15.14 -5.77
C PHE A 8 44.50 -14.39 -5.27
N LEU A 9 44.29 -13.18 -5.72
CA LEU A 9 42.98 -12.51 -5.67
C LEU A 9 42.10 -13.20 -6.68
N LEU A 10 41.27 -14.16 -6.20
CA LEU A 10 40.08 -14.59 -6.92
C LEU A 10 39.14 -13.39 -7.00
N SER A 11 39.16 -12.70 -8.11
CA SER A 11 38.11 -11.77 -8.47
C SER A 11 36.83 -12.61 -8.62
N LEU A 12 35.98 -12.61 -7.61
CA LEU A 12 34.58 -12.99 -7.76
C LEU A 12 34.01 -12.00 -8.79
N GLN A 13 33.98 -12.42 -10.07
CA GLN A 13 33.22 -11.71 -11.08
C GLN A 13 31.77 -11.76 -10.60
N ALA A 14 31.27 -10.61 -10.14
CA ALA A 14 29.84 -10.44 -9.87
C ALA A 14 29.09 -10.86 -11.14
N MET A 15 28.27 -11.89 -11.03
CA MET A 15 27.50 -12.37 -12.17
C MET A 15 26.54 -11.29 -12.65
N PRO A 16 26.32 -11.15 -13.95
CA PRO A 16 25.53 -10.04 -14.47
C PRO A 16 24.08 -10.20 -14.02
N LEU A 17 23.57 -9.18 -13.34
CA LEU A 17 22.17 -9.08 -12.94
C LEU A 17 21.29 -8.97 -14.19
N LYS A 18 20.38 -9.91 -14.37
CA LYS A 18 19.42 -9.92 -15.46
C LYS A 18 18.11 -9.28 -15.01
N LEU A 19 17.69 -8.20 -15.67
CA LEU A 19 16.42 -7.54 -15.40
C LEU A 19 15.37 -7.90 -16.45
N THR A 20 14.27 -8.48 -15.99
CA THR A 20 13.11 -8.82 -16.83
C THR A 20 11.92 -7.96 -16.45
N THR A 21 11.24 -7.38 -17.44
CA THR A 21 10.04 -6.54 -17.22
C THR A 21 8.80 -7.25 -17.71
N TYR A 22 7.78 -7.30 -16.85
CA TYR A 22 6.49 -7.90 -17.15
C TYR A 22 5.38 -6.85 -17.12
N TYR A 23 4.50 -6.91 -18.13
CA TYR A 23 3.33 -6.04 -18.28
C TYR A 23 2.03 -6.84 -18.30
N ARG A 24 2.13 -8.18 -18.32
CA ARG A 24 0.99 -9.10 -18.36
C ARG A 24 1.22 -10.28 -17.44
N GLY A 25 0.22 -10.58 -16.60
CA GLY A 25 0.29 -11.61 -15.57
C GLY A 25 0.48 -13.03 -16.10
N SER A 26 0.02 -13.32 -17.32
CA SER A 26 0.21 -14.64 -17.95
C SER A 26 1.67 -14.99 -18.23
N LYS A 27 2.56 -14.01 -18.19
CA LYS A 27 4.00 -14.18 -18.42
C LYS A 27 4.83 -14.12 -17.14
N VAL A 28 4.23 -13.74 -16.02
CA VAL A 28 4.95 -13.65 -14.73
C VAL A 28 5.16 -15.07 -14.20
N PRO A 29 6.42 -15.48 -13.92
CA PRO A 29 6.69 -16.76 -13.29
C PRO A 29 6.17 -16.78 -11.84
N ASP A 30 6.19 -17.95 -11.23
CA ASP A 30 5.97 -18.04 -9.78
C ASP A 30 7.16 -17.41 -9.05
N LEU A 31 6.89 -16.39 -8.24
CA LEU A 31 7.89 -15.59 -7.55
C LEU A 31 7.75 -15.73 -6.05
N PRO A 32 8.84 -15.94 -5.31
CA PRO A 32 8.81 -15.99 -3.87
C PRO A 32 8.45 -14.62 -3.26
N GLY A 33 8.27 -14.61 -1.94
CA GLY A 33 8.12 -13.41 -1.14
C GLY A 33 6.76 -13.25 -0.47
N THR A 34 6.72 -12.34 0.49
CA THR A 34 5.56 -12.07 1.35
C THR A 34 5.10 -10.62 1.29
N ASN A 35 5.87 -9.76 0.61
CA ASN A 35 5.51 -8.35 0.48
C ASN A 35 4.33 -8.17 -0.49
N THR A 36 3.18 -7.88 0.07
CA THR A 36 1.92 -7.73 -0.69
C THR A 36 1.99 -6.62 -1.73
N PHE A 37 2.75 -5.54 -1.47
CA PHE A 37 2.86 -4.44 -2.43
C PHE A 37 3.68 -4.78 -3.67
N HIS A 38 4.45 -5.88 -3.63
CA HIS A 38 5.23 -6.38 -4.76
C HIS A 38 4.78 -7.78 -5.19
N SER A 39 3.60 -8.23 -4.75
CA SER A 39 3.07 -9.56 -5.05
C SER A 39 2.54 -9.68 -6.47
N THR A 40 2.53 -10.91 -6.97
CA THR A 40 1.90 -11.26 -8.26
C THR A 40 0.39 -11.10 -8.21
N GLU A 41 -0.22 -11.26 -7.05
CA GLU A 41 -1.64 -11.04 -6.81
C GLU A 41 -2.00 -9.57 -7.01
N LEU A 42 -1.23 -8.65 -6.43
CA LEU A 42 -1.46 -7.21 -6.62
C LEU A 42 -1.19 -6.79 -8.08
N PHE A 43 -0.20 -7.39 -8.73
CA PHE A 43 0.01 -7.20 -10.17
C PHE A 43 -1.25 -7.53 -10.97
N ARG A 44 -1.87 -8.70 -10.72
CA ARG A 44 -3.11 -9.12 -11.39
C ARG A 44 -4.27 -8.19 -11.10
N ILE A 45 -4.41 -7.73 -9.85
CA ILE A 45 -5.42 -6.73 -9.47
C ILE A 45 -5.29 -5.46 -10.31
N TYR A 46 -4.07 -4.95 -10.49
CA TYR A 46 -3.84 -3.79 -11.34
C TYR A 46 -4.15 -4.09 -12.82
N GLU A 47 -3.73 -5.23 -13.33
CA GLU A 47 -3.98 -5.65 -14.72
C GLU A 47 -5.48 -5.73 -15.04
N GLU A 48 -6.25 -6.32 -14.13
CA GLU A 48 -7.71 -6.50 -14.28
C GLU A 48 -8.51 -5.23 -13.96
N THR A 49 -7.88 -4.20 -13.35
CA THR A 49 -8.57 -2.97 -12.97
C THR A 49 -8.54 -1.95 -14.12
N PRO A 50 -9.69 -1.50 -14.63
CA PRO A 50 -9.74 -0.49 -15.69
C PRO A 50 -9.01 0.80 -15.29
N GLY A 51 -8.12 1.26 -16.18
CA GLY A 51 -7.35 2.49 -15.99
C GLY A 51 -6.02 2.31 -15.28
N TYR A 52 -5.64 1.07 -14.97
CA TYR A 52 -4.31 0.71 -14.48
C TYR A 52 -3.53 -0.09 -15.53
N THR A 53 -2.22 0.05 -15.50
CA THR A 53 -1.27 -0.76 -16.24
C THR A 53 -0.12 -1.12 -15.30
N PRO A 54 0.02 -2.38 -14.87
CA PRO A 54 1.11 -2.78 -14.00
C PRO A 54 2.43 -2.86 -14.76
N ILE A 55 3.53 -2.67 -14.03
CA ILE A 55 4.90 -2.93 -14.46
C ILE A 55 5.56 -3.70 -13.33
N LEU A 56 5.96 -4.94 -13.58
CA LEU A 56 6.73 -5.73 -12.62
C LEU A 56 8.13 -5.94 -13.18
N ILE A 57 9.14 -5.50 -12.45
CA ILE A 57 10.54 -5.75 -12.74
C ILE A 57 11.02 -6.85 -11.82
N VAL A 58 11.65 -7.86 -12.39
CA VAL A 58 12.27 -8.97 -11.67
C VAL A 58 13.77 -8.95 -11.97
N ALA A 59 14.56 -8.90 -10.92
CA ALA A 59 15.99 -9.07 -10.96
C ALA A 59 16.32 -10.54 -10.70
N SER A 60 17.19 -11.13 -11.52
CA SER A 60 17.62 -12.52 -11.42
C SER A 60 19.13 -12.65 -11.58
N GLU A 61 19.71 -13.57 -10.80
CA GLU A 61 21.08 -14.06 -10.91
C GLU A 61 21.00 -15.56 -11.21
N ASP A 62 21.72 -16.04 -12.20
CA ASP A 62 21.67 -17.45 -12.68
C ASP A 62 20.25 -17.97 -12.92
N ASP A 63 19.41 -17.12 -13.57
CA ASP A 63 17.98 -17.36 -13.80
C ASP A 63 17.12 -17.57 -12.54
N LYS A 64 17.69 -17.35 -11.32
CA LYS A 64 16.96 -17.36 -10.07
C LYS A 64 16.54 -15.94 -9.70
N PRO A 65 15.27 -15.68 -9.39
CA PRO A 65 14.83 -14.37 -8.92
C PRO A 65 15.51 -14.00 -7.60
N VAL A 66 16.12 -12.81 -7.54
CA VAL A 66 16.75 -12.25 -6.33
C VAL A 66 16.00 -11.06 -5.77
N ALA A 67 15.25 -10.35 -6.62
CA ALA A 67 14.40 -9.24 -6.19
C ALA A 67 13.26 -8.98 -7.19
N LYS A 68 12.23 -8.29 -6.72
CA LYS A 68 11.12 -7.79 -7.57
C LYS A 68 10.66 -6.41 -7.13
N LEU A 69 10.16 -5.62 -8.10
CA LEU A 69 9.64 -4.27 -7.89
C LEU A 69 8.38 -4.09 -8.73
N LEU A 70 7.23 -3.87 -8.08
CA LEU A 70 5.95 -3.64 -8.72
C LEU A 70 5.60 -2.15 -8.72
N ALA A 71 5.19 -1.66 -9.87
CA ALA A 71 4.63 -0.34 -10.09
C ALA A 71 3.30 -0.43 -10.84
N ALA A 72 2.48 0.61 -10.75
CA ALA A 72 1.26 0.72 -11.51
C ALA A 72 1.11 2.09 -12.16
N ILE A 73 1.01 2.13 -13.48
CA ILE A 73 0.62 3.35 -14.19
C ILE A 73 -0.91 3.47 -14.13
N ARG A 74 -1.38 4.61 -13.70
CA ARG A 74 -2.80 4.93 -13.67
C ARG A 74 -3.14 6.23 -14.36
N LYS A 75 -4.33 6.29 -14.95
CA LYS A 75 -4.86 7.51 -15.56
C LYS A 75 -5.29 8.51 -14.49
N SER A 76 -4.89 9.76 -14.63
CA SER A 76 -5.41 10.84 -13.79
C SER A 76 -6.77 11.30 -14.32
N VAL A 77 -7.81 11.17 -13.50
CA VAL A 77 -9.19 11.57 -13.87
C VAL A 77 -9.45 13.06 -13.63
N ARG A 78 -8.46 13.80 -13.11
CA ARG A 78 -8.70 15.16 -12.59
C ARG A 78 -8.27 16.30 -13.51
N MET A 79 -7.48 15.99 -14.52
CA MET A 79 -7.07 17.00 -15.49
C MET A 79 -7.91 16.85 -16.76
N PHE A 80 -8.32 17.96 -17.29
CA PHE A 80 -9.03 18.01 -18.56
C PHE A 80 -8.02 18.14 -19.72
N PRO A 81 -8.12 17.33 -20.78
CA PRO A 81 -9.04 16.19 -20.93
C PRO A 81 -8.69 15.02 -19.98
N PRO A 82 -9.71 14.32 -19.43
CA PRO A 82 -9.48 13.24 -18.48
C PRO A 82 -8.71 12.10 -19.13
N GLY A 83 -7.71 11.57 -18.40
CA GLY A 83 -6.93 10.43 -18.83
C GLY A 83 -5.70 10.71 -19.70
N ILE A 84 -5.43 11.95 -20.09
CA ILE A 84 -4.18 12.31 -20.79
C ILE A 84 -2.98 12.21 -19.84
N ILE A 85 -3.13 12.66 -18.60
CA ILE A 85 -2.03 12.56 -17.64
C ILE A 85 -2.11 11.23 -16.93
N LYS A 86 -1.07 10.44 -17.13
CA LYS A 86 -0.84 9.19 -16.42
C LYS A 86 0.24 9.40 -15.36
N ARG A 87 0.11 8.69 -14.24
CA ARG A 87 1.09 8.65 -13.15
C ARG A 87 1.48 7.20 -12.88
N CYS A 88 2.75 6.98 -12.63
CA CYS A 88 3.24 5.71 -12.12
C CYS A 88 3.33 5.79 -10.60
N GLU A 89 2.75 4.85 -9.87
CA GLU A 89 2.79 4.76 -8.41
C GLU A 89 3.52 3.49 -8.00
N VAL A 90 4.43 3.62 -7.02
CA VAL A 90 5.19 2.53 -6.45
C VAL A 90 5.05 2.59 -4.92
N TYR A 91 4.75 1.47 -4.29
CA TYR A 91 4.66 1.32 -2.84
C TYR A 91 5.84 0.49 -2.33
N GLY A 92 6.76 1.12 -1.59
CA GLY A 92 7.99 0.48 -1.13
C GLY A 92 9.13 0.54 -2.17
N THR A 93 10.23 -0.10 -1.85
CA THR A 93 11.48 -0.09 -2.64
C THR A 93 11.82 -1.46 -3.23
N GLY A 94 10.86 -2.36 -3.28
CA GLY A 94 11.01 -3.71 -3.80
C GLY A 94 11.02 -4.77 -2.70
N GLU A 95 11.07 -6.02 -3.10
CA GLU A 95 11.23 -7.18 -2.23
C GLU A 95 12.46 -7.97 -2.68
N TYR A 96 13.30 -8.34 -1.70
CA TYR A 96 14.60 -8.98 -1.93
C TYR A 96 14.61 -10.36 -1.28
N PHE A 97 15.02 -11.39 -2.02
CA PHE A 97 14.95 -12.79 -1.59
C PHE A 97 16.26 -13.29 -1.01
N ASN A 98 17.39 -12.61 -1.33
CA ASN A 98 18.70 -12.93 -0.80
C ASN A 98 19.14 -11.84 0.17
N ASN A 99 19.47 -12.23 1.42
CA ASN A 99 19.95 -11.30 2.44
C ASN A 99 21.43 -10.90 2.26
N GLU A 100 22.20 -11.69 1.52
CA GLU A 100 23.64 -11.45 1.28
C GLU A 100 23.89 -10.55 0.06
N ALA A 101 22.85 -10.35 -0.78
CA ALA A 101 22.96 -9.52 -1.97
C ALA A 101 23.07 -8.03 -1.62
N ASP A 102 23.79 -7.27 -2.42
CA ASP A 102 23.81 -5.81 -2.36
C ASP A 102 22.45 -5.23 -2.83
N LYS A 103 21.56 -5.09 -1.87
CA LYS A 103 20.17 -4.62 -2.12
C LYS A 103 20.13 -3.22 -2.71
N GLU A 104 21.10 -2.35 -2.39
CA GLU A 104 21.12 -0.98 -2.93
C GLU A 104 21.56 -0.97 -4.40
N THR A 105 22.50 -1.79 -4.81
CA THR A 105 22.88 -1.95 -6.22
C THR A 105 21.73 -2.56 -7.03
N ILE A 106 21.13 -3.65 -6.54
CA ILE A 106 19.97 -4.27 -7.21
C ILE A 106 18.82 -3.26 -7.33
N PHE A 107 18.54 -2.49 -6.26
CA PHE A 107 17.53 -1.44 -6.31
C PHE A 107 17.85 -0.37 -7.34
N SER A 108 19.10 0.08 -7.42
CA SER A 108 19.52 1.09 -8.40
C SER A 108 19.21 0.65 -9.83
N ASP A 109 19.53 -0.59 -10.18
CA ASP A 109 19.30 -1.13 -11.50
C ASP A 109 17.80 -1.31 -11.80
N MET A 110 17.04 -1.83 -10.84
CA MET A 110 15.57 -1.93 -10.95
C MET A 110 14.91 -0.55 -11.06
N LEU A 111 15.39 0.45 -10.30
CA LEU A 111 14.88 1.82 -10.34
C LEU A 111 15.12 2.46 -11.71
N GLN A 112 16.34 2.34 -12.22
CA GLN A 112 16.70 2.86 -13.56
C GLN A 112 15.82 2.20 -14.63
N ARG A 113 15.67 0.88 -14.59
CA ARG A 113 14.81 0.14 -15.52
C ARG A 113 13.35 0.60 -15.41
N LEU A 114 12.82 0.70 -14.20
CA LEU A 114 11.45 1.18 -13.98
C LEU A 114 11.24 2.60 -14.50
N THR A 115 12.20 3.49 -14.21
CA THR A 115 12.12 4.89 -14.66
C THR A 115 12.01 4.96 -16.19
N ASN A 116 12.86 4.23 -16.90
CA ASN A 116 12.85 4.19 -18.35
C ASN A 116 11.54 3.61 -18.91
N GLU A 117 11.01 2.56 -18.31
CA GLU A 117 9.74 1.95 -18.76
C GLU A 117 8.53 2.84 -18.44
N ALA A 118 8.48 3.38 -17.23
CA ALA A 118 7.34 4.17 -16.77
C ALA A 118 7.22 5.53 -17.49
N LEU A 119 8.34 6.19 -17.81
CA LEU A 119 8.34 7.48 -18.51
C LEU A 119 7.87 7.39 -19.97
N ARG A 120 7.80 6.21 -20.56
CA ARG A 120 7.21 6.02 -21.90
C ARG A 120 5.70 6.33 -21.90
N ASP A 121 5.04 6.08 -20.79
CA ASP A 121 3.58 6.12 -20.66
C ASP A 121 3.06 7.01 -19.51
N SER A 122 3.93 7.52 -18.65
CA SER A 122 3.53 8.36 -17.53
C SER A 122 4.32 9.67 -17.45
N PHE A 123 3.68 10.71 -16.98
CA PHE A 123 4.29 12.04 -16.79
C PHE A 123 5.02 12.17 -15.44
N LEU A 124 4.65 11.38 -14.46
CA LEU A 124 5.17 11.44 -13.09
C LEU A 124 5.31 10.04 -12.52
N ILE A 125 6.43 9.78 -11.88
CA ILE A 125 6.64 8.59 -11.07
C ILE A 125 6.66 8.99 -9.61
N GLU A 126 5.82 8.38 -8.80
CA GLU A 126 5.68 8.64 -7.36
C GLU A 126 6.02 7.38 -6.58
N PHE A 127 7.15 7.42 -5.86
CA PHE A 127 7.50 6.40 -4.88
C PHE A 127 6.96 6.78 -3.51
N ARG A 128 6.25 5.86 -2.88
CA ARG A 128 5.87 5.92 -1.47
C ARG A 128 6.74 4.95 -0.69
N ASN A 129 7.86 5.46 -0.17
CA ASN A 129 8.73 4.63 0.65
C ASN A 129 8.00 4.22 1.94
N LEU A 130 7.73 2.93 2.10
CA LEU A 130 7.05 2.35 3.26
C LEU A 130 8.02 1.85 4.32
N GLU A 131 9.32 1.89 4.03
CA GLU A 131 10.39 1.33 4.87
C GLU A 131 11.35 2.42 5.37
N ASN A 132 12.64 2.11 5.34
CA ASN A 132 13.69 3.04 5.72
C ASN A 132 13.84 4.15 4.67
N ALA A 133 13.63 5.40 5.07
CA ALA A 133 13.71 6.55 4.16
C ALA A 133 15.12 6.79 3.58
N MET A 134 16.16 6.21 4.18
CA MET A 134 17.54 6.34 3.70
C MET A 134 17.90 5.28 2.66
N PHE A 135 17.18 4.16 2.61
CA PHE A 135 17.44 3.12 1.63
C PHE A 135 17.20 3.63 0.20
N GLY A 136 18.18 3.41 -0.66
CA GLY A 136 18.13 3.83 -2.05
C GLY A 136 18.22 5.35 -2.27
N TYR A 137 18.52 6.16 -1.24
CA TYR A 137 18.56 7.62 -1.36
C TYR A 137 19.50 8.08 -2.48
N LYS A 138 20.71 7.48 -2.58
CA LYS A 138 21.66 7.78 -3.65
C LYS A 138 21.07 7.42 -5.02
N SER A 139 20.52 6.23 -5.15
CA SER A 139 19.89 5.74 -6.40
C SER A 139 18.75 6.63 -6.85
N PHE A 140 17.88 7.08 -5.93
CA PHE A 140 16.82 8.04 -6.23
C PHE A 140 17.38 9.37 -6.77
N ARG A 141 18.39 9.92 -6.11
CA ARG A 141 19.01 11.19 -6.52
C ARG A 141 19.70 11.07 -7.88
N ASP A 142 20.43 9.99 -8.11
CA ASP A 142 21.16 9.76 -9.36
C ASP A 142 20.19 9.56 -10.53
N ASN A 143 18.99 9.06 -10.29
CA ASN A 143 17.89 8.97 -11.26
C ASN A 143 16.96 10.21 -11.25
N GLN A 144 17.40 11.35 -10.71
CA GLN A 144 16.72 12.65 -10.73
C GLN A 144 15.38 12.68 -9.98
N TYR A 145 15.17 11.79 -9.01
CA TYR A 145 14.01 11.87 -8.12
C TYR A 145 14.22 12.96 -7.07
N ILE A 146 13.13 13.64 -6.76
CA ILE A 146 13.10 14.68 -5.73
C ILE A 146 12.43 14.13 -4.48
N ALA A 147 13.14 14.17 -3.34
CA ALA A 147 12.59 13.78 -2.06
C ALA A 147 11.58 14.80 -1.55
N ILE A 148 10.37 14.32 -1.21
CA ILE A 148 9.32 15.14 -0.62
C ILE A 148 9.09 14.67 0.81
N ASN A 149 9.18 15.58 1.78
CA ASN A 149 8.92 15.29 3.19
C ASN A 149 7.43 15.00 3.43
N TRP A 150 7.00 13.78 3.13
CA TRP A 150 5.64 13.31 3.38
C TRP A 150 5.57 12.63 4.74
N LEU A 151 4.64 13.05 5.58
CA LEU A 151 4.50 12.45 6.91
C LEU A 151 3.92 11.04 6.83
N ARG A 152 4.39 10.19 7.73
CA ARG A 152 3.83 8.88 8.03
C ARG A 152 3.24 8.90 9.44
N VAL A 153 2.07 8.33 9.60
CA VAL A 153 1.47 8.07 10.92
C VAL A 153 1.36 6.57 11.08
N ARG A 154 2.07 6.06 12.07
CA ARG A 154 2.15 4.65 12.40
C ARG A 154 1.63 4.44 13.81
N ASN A 155 0.58 3.68 13.96
CA ASN A 155 0.07 3.28 15.26
C ASN A 155 0.81 2.01 15.72
N SER A 156 1.40 2.05 16.91
CA SER A 156 2.09 0.90 17.51
C SER A 156 1.07 -0.01 18.20
N LEU A 157 1.02 -1.28 17.83
CA LEU A 157 0.06 -2.25 18.34
C LEU A 157 0.67 -3.24 19.35
N HIS A 158 2.00 -3.41 19.35
CA HIS A 158 2.68 -4.46 20.11
C HIS A 158 2.79 -4.18 21.62
N SER A 159 2.63 -2.94 22.07
CA SER A 159 2.88 -2.51 23.46
C SER A 159 1.61 -2.26 24.26
N VAL A 160 0.45 -2.74 23.82
CA VAL A 160 -0.83 -2.60 24.49
C VAL A 160 -1.63 -3.91 24.45
N GLU A 161 -2.48 -4.16 25.41
CA GLU A 161 -3.41 -5.30 25.34
C GLU A 161 -4.58 -5.00 24.41
N LYS A 162 -5.15 -3.81 24.52
CA LYS A 162 -6.24 -3.33 23.66
C LYS A 162 -5.85 -2.06 22.94
N VAL A 163 -6.22 -1.94 21.70
CA VAL A 163 -5.89 -0.77 20.87
C VAL A 163 -6.43 0.54 21.44
N GLU A 164 -7.56 0.48 22.18
CA GLU A 164 -8.22 1.62 22.79
C GLU A 164 -7.40 2.32 23.88
N GLU A 165 -6.42 1.63 24.47
CA GLU A 165 -5.54 2.22 25.50
C GLU A 165 -4.74 3.42 24.98
N ARG A 166 -4.49 3.47 23.66
CA ARG A 166 -3.81 4.58 23.00
C ARG A 166 -4.74 5.67 22.50
N PHE A 167 -6.04 5.42 22.50
CA PHE A 167 -7.00 6.34 21.91
C PHE A 167 -7.28 7.53 22.82
N SER A 168 -7.51 8.69 22.19
CA SER A 168 -8.01 9.84 22.96
C SER A 168 -9.35 9.51 23.65
N PRO A 169 -9.62 10.09 24.85
CA PRO A 169 -10.89 9.85 25.55
C PRO A 169 -12.13 10.16 24.72
N SER A 170 -12.03 11.15 23.84
CA SER A 170 -13.11 11.50 22.93
C SER A 170 -13.36 10.38 21.91
N ARG A 171 -12.31 9.69 21.44
CA ARG A 171 -12.41 8.61 20.47
C ARG A 171 -13.07 7.38 21.08
N ILE A 172 -12.69 7.03 22.30
CA ILE A 172 -13.32 5.94 23.06
C ILE A 172 -14.83 6.19 23.25
N ARG A 173 -15.19 7.41 23.65
CA ARG A 173 -16.61 7.79 23.81
C ARG A 173 -17.39 7.70 22.50
N GLN A 174 -16.79 8.13 21.38
CA GLN A 174 -17.41 8.07 20.06
C GLN A 174 -17.64 6.63 19.59
N ILE A 175 -16.68 5.72 19.82
CA ILE A 175 -16.82 4.30 19.51
C ILE A 175 -17.98 3.70 20.32
N LYS A 176 -17.97 3.85 21.65
CA LYS A 176 -19.03 3.35 22.53
C LYS A 176 -20.42 3.90 22.13
N LYS A 177 -20.49 5.20 21.81
CA LYS A 177 -21.75 5.84 21.40
C LYS A 177 -22.23 5.33 20.05
N GLY A 178 -21.34 5.16 19.06
CA GLY A 178 -21.70 4.62 17.75
C GLY A 178 -22.30 3.22 17.84
N LEU A 179 -21.66 2.33 18.61
CA LEU A 179 -22.15 0.98 18.87
C LEU A 179 -23.49 0.98 19.62
N LYS A 180 -23.61 1.80 20.70
CA LYS A 180 -24.87 1.96 21.45
C LYS A 180 -26.02 2.49 20.57
N ASN A 181 -25.72 3.31 19.57
CA ASN A 181 -26.71 3.85 18.63
C ASN A 181 -27.01 2.86 17.48
N GLY A 182 -26.67 1.59 17.63
CA GLY A 182 -27.06 0.50 16.72
C GLY A 182 -26.17 0.31 15.50
N ALA A 183 -24.99 0.96 15.43
CA ALA A 183 -24.02 0.64 14.41
C ALA A 183 -23.35 -0.71 14.70
N GLN A 184 -23.20 -1.53 13.67
CA GLN A 184 -22.51 -2.81 13.72
C GLN A 184 -21.24 -2.72 12.84
N VAL A 185 -20.17 -3.39 13.27
CA VAL A 185 -18.91 -3.41 12.50
C VAL A 185 -18.41 -4.84 12.36
N ARG A 186 -18.14 -5.24 11.14
CA ARG A 186 -17.61 -6.57 10.84
C ARG A 186 -16.86 -6.60 9.51
N GLU A 187 -16.20 -7.70 9.24
CA GLU A 187 -15.65 -8.00 7.93
C GLU A 187 -16.78 -8.20 6.89
N ALA A 188 -16.57 -7.73 5.67
CA ALA A 188 -17.46 -8.01 4.54
C ALA A 188 -17.41 -9.49 4.19
N ARG A 189 -18.57 -10.10 3.87
CA ARG A 189 -18.70 -11.53 3.65
C ARG A 189 -19.13 -11.88 2.23
N THR A 190 -19.75 -10.94 1.55
CA THR A 190 -20.30 -11.19 0.20
C THR A 190 -19.78 -10.17 -0.81
N LYS A 191 -19.82 -10.55 -2.09
CA LYS A 191 -19.43 -9.67 -3.20
C LYS A 191 -20.32 -8.43 -3.26
N GLU A 192 -21.59 -8.55 -2.91
CA GLU A 192 -22.56 -7.46 -2.85
C GLU A 192 -22.18 -6.44 -1.78
N GLU A 193 -21.75 -6.90 -0.61
CA GLU A 193 -21.26 -6.02 0.47
C GLU A 193 -20.01 -5.25 0.05
N ILE A 194 -19.09 -5.91 -0.64
CA ILE A 194 -17.87 -5.27 -1.17
C ILE A 194 -18.22 -4.23 -2.23
N LEU A 195 -19.18 -4.54 -3.09
CA LEU A 195 -19.69 -3.61 -4.10
C LEU A 195 -20.34 -2.39 -3.43
N CYS A 196 -21.22 -2.59 -2.46
CA CYS A 196 -21.86 -1.52 -1.69
C CYS A 196 -20.83 -0.66 -0.94
N PHE A 197 -19.83 -1.30 -0.32
CA PHE A 197 -18.71 -0.60 0.32
C PHE A 197 -17.93 0.28 -0.67
N ALA A 198 -17.57 -0.25 -1.84
CA ALA A 198 -16.85 0.49 -2.87
C ALA A 198 -17.68 1.68 -3.42
N GLN A 199 -18.98 1.50 -3.62
CA GLN A 199 -19.90 2.57 -4.02
C GLN A 199 -20.01 3.66 -2.94
N MET A 200 -20.16 3.27 -1.68
CA MET A 200 -20.17 4.19 -0.54
C MET A 200 -18.87 5.00 -0.46
N LEU A 201 -17.72 4.33 -0.57
CA LEU A 201 -16.42 5.00 -0.58
C LEU A 201 -16.30 5.97 -1.76
N ARG A 202 -16.68 5.56 -2.97
CA ARG A 202 -16.66 6.41 -4.16
C ARG A 202 -17.47 7.69 -3.94
N HIS A 203 -18.65 7.58 -3.34
CA HIS A 203 -19.48 8.73 -2.98
C HIS A 203 -18.77 9.65 -1.97
N VAL A 204 -18.17 9.11 -0.92
CA VAL A 204 -17.43 9.89 0.08
C VAL A 204 -16.21 10.58 -0.52
N TYR A 205 -15.46 9.89 -1.39
CA TYR A 205 -14.24 10.40 -2.01
C TYR A 205 -14.54 11.45 -3.10
N SER A 206 -15.57 11.25 -3.91
CA SER A 206 -15.96 12.22 -4.93
C SER A 206 -16.44 13.53 -4.35
N SER A 207 -17.16 13.48 -3.23
CA SER A 207 -17.77 14.67 -2.62
C SER A 207 -16.82 15.51 -1.76
N LYS A 208 -15.76 14.91 -1.19
CA LYS A 208 -14.95 15.59 -0.15
C LYS A 208 -13.45 15.46 -0.30
N ILE A 209 -12.95 14.33 -0.77
CA ILE A 209 -11.53 13.98 -0.62
C ILE A 209 -10.85 14.15 -1.95
N ARG A 210 -11.18 14.82 -2.85
CA ARG A 210 -10.47 15.08 -4.12
C ARG A 210 -9.23 14.17 -4.39
N ARG A 211 -9.23 12.91 -3.95
CA ARG A 211 -8.22 11.90 -4.21
C ARG A 211 -8.61 11.04 -5.40
N HIS A 212 -7.61 10.41 -6.01
CA HIS A 212 -7.89 9.34 -6.96
C HIS A 212 -8.61 8.21 -6.21
N PHE A 213 -9.70 7.75 -6.81
CA PHE A 213 -10.41 6.57 -6.37
C PHE A 213 -10.40 5.56 -7.51
N PRO A 214 -9.96 4.32 -7.27
CA PRO A 214 -9.91 3.29 -8.30
C PRO A 214 -11.31 2.91 -8.79
N SER A 215 -11.36 2.18 -9.88
CA SER A 215 -12.61 1.55 -10.31
C SER A 215 -13.18 0.66 -9.20
N ILE A 216 -14.51 0.54 -9.13
CA ILE A 216 -15.17 -0.39 -8.18
C ILE A 216 -14.66 -1.82 -8.36
N LYS A 217 -14.30 -2.22 -9.59
CA LYS A 217 -13.70 -3.53 -9.89
C LYS A 217 -12.43 -3.79 -9.10
N PHE A 218 -11.65 -2.76 -8.78
CA PHE A 218 -10.46 -2.89 -7.94
C PHE A 218 -10.75 -3.60 -6.61
N PHE A 219 -11.83 -3.23 -5.93
CA PHE A 219 -12.19 -3.83 -4.64
C PHE A 219 -12.69 -5.27 -4.79
N GLN A 220 -13.34 -5.59 -5.92
CA GLN A 220 -13.74 -6.97 -6.22
C GLN A 220 -12.52 -7.85 -6.49
N HIS A 221 -11.53 -7.34 -7.24
CA HIS A 221 -10.28 -8.07 -7.49
C HIS A 221 -9.43 -8.17 -6.21
N LEU A 222 -9.42 -7.12 -5.37
CA LEU A 222 -8.75 -7.13 -4.08
C LEU A 222 -9.25 -8.31 -3.21
N GLU A 223 -10.57 -8.48 -3.14
CA GLU A 223 -11.18 -9.62 -2.43
C GLU A 223 -10.80 -10.96 -3.05
N ASN A 224 -10.94 -11.09 -4.36
CA ASN A 224 -10.71 -12.35 -5.04
C ASN A 224 -9.26 -12.85 -4.96
N GLN A 225 -8.28 -11.93 -4.99
CA GLN A 225 -6.86 -12.26 -5.09
C GLN A 225 -6.15 -12.26 -3.72
N LEU A 226 -6.37 -11.24 -2.89
CA LEU A 226 -5.61 -11.04 -1.65
C LEU A 226 -6.35 -11.51 -0.39
N THR A 227 -7.68 -11.51 -0.35
CA THR A 227 -8.41 -11.89 0.85
C THR A 227 -8.28 -13.40 1.13
N LYS A 228 -8.23 -14.22 0.10
CA LYS A 228 -7.99 -15.68 0.25
C LYS A 228 -6.66 -15.99 0.91
N GLY A 229 -5.60 -15.24 0.56
CA GLY A 229 -4.28 -15.33 1.18
C GLY A 229 -4.16 -14.56 2.51
N GLN A 230 -5.26 -14.00 3.02
CA GLN A 230 -5.30 -13.15 4.21
C GLN A 230 -4.40 -11.90 4.13
N GLN A 231 -4.02 -11.49 2.93
CA GLN A 231 -3.19 -10.31 2.68
C GLN A 231 -4.01 -9.02 2.59
N SER A 232 -5.33 -9.12 2.55
CA SER A 232 -6.24 -7.98 2.64
C SER A 232 -7.50 -8.33 3.42
N LYS A 233 -8.16 -7.29 3.98
CA LYS A 233 -9.50 -7.39 4.55
C LYS A 233 -10.29 -6.12 4.30
N ILE A 234 -11.59 -6.28 4.11
CA ILE A 234 -12.53 -5.18 3.99
C ILE A 234 -13.48 -5.22 5.17
N PHE A 235 -13.50 -4.16 5.97
CA PHE A 235 -14.41 -3.99 7.10
C PHE A 235 -15.52 -3.03 6.71
N ILE A 236 -16.75 -3.35 7.12
CA ILE A 236 -17.94 -2.55 6.85
C ILE A 236 -18.61 -2.13 8.16
N VAL A 237 -19.13 -0.91 8.16
CA VAL A 237 -19.96 -0.38 9.23
C VAL A 237 -21.39 -0.34 8.74
N ILE A 238 -22.27 -1.04 9.44
CA ILE A 238 -23.67 -1.24 9.06
C ILE A 238 -24.59 -0.54 10.05
N TYR A 239 -25.62 0.11 9.56
CA TYR A 239 -26.72 0.65 10.35
C TYR A 239 -28.03 0.51 9.57
N LYS A 240 -29.06 -0.11 10.20
CA LYS A 240 -30.34 -0.40 9.55
C LYS A 240 -30.17 -1.00 8.16
N GLU A 241 -29.39 -2.09 8.09
CA GLU A 241 -29.06 -2.86 6.88
C GLU A 241 -28.29 -2.10 5.78
N LYS A 242 -27.93 -0.84 6.02
CA LYS A 242 -27.14 -0.04 5.08
C LYS A 242 -25.68 0.00 5.48
N ILE A 243 -24.77 -0.13 4.52
CA ILE A 243 -23.33 0.12 4.70
C ILE A 243 -23.13 1.63 4.70
N ILE A 244 -22.73 2.16 5.88
CA ILE A 244 -22.57 3.59 6.13
C ILE A 244 -21.10 4.01 6.27
N GLY A 245 -20.19 3.05 6.35
CA GLY A 245 -18.75 3.26 6.47
C GLY A 245 -17.98 1.98 6.28
N GLY A 246 -16.66 2.08 6.26
CA GLY A 246 -15.79 0.91 6.19
C GLY A 246 -14.36 1.28 5.87
N SER A 247 -13.51 0.26 5.84
CA SER A 247 -12.08 0.35 5.55
C SER A 247 -11.59 -0.87 4.77
N ALA A 248 -10.56 -0.66 3.95
CA ALA A 248 -9.83 -1.74 3.29
C ALA A 248 -8.38 -1.68 3.77
N CYS A 249 -7.91 -2.80 4.29
CA CYS A 249 -6.57 -2.98 4.84
C CYS A 249 -5.78 -3.93 3.96
N ILE A 250 -4.48 -3.65 3.84
CA ILE A 250 -3.46 -4.55 3.30
C ILE A 250 -2.55 -4.97 4.44
N TYR A 251 -2.14 -6.20 4.42
CA TYR A 251 -1.22 -6.79 5.38
C TYR A 251 0.03 -7.24 4.63
N SER A 252 1.17 -6.77 5.06
CA SER A 252 2.46 -7.07 4.44
C SER A 252 3.55 -7.09 5.50
N ASP A 253 4.37 -8.12 5.47
CA ASP A 253 5.44 -8.32 6.43
C ASP A 253 4.94 -8.22 7.90
N ASP A 254 5.47 -7.30 8.69
CA ASP A 254 5.08 -7.09 10.10
C ASP A 254 4.07 -5.95 10.30
N SER A 255 3.58 -5.35 9.23
CA SER A 255 2.75 -4.14 9.25
C SER A 255 1.41 -4.31 8.55
N ALA A 256 0.39 -3.70 9.12
CA ALA A 256 -0.89 -3.50 8.48
C ALA A 256 -0.98 -2.08 7.91
N TYR A 257 -1.63 -1.92 6.78
CA TYR A 257 -1.78 -0.65 6.08
C TYR A 257 -3.26 -0.34 5.86
N LEU A 258 -3.71 0.79 6.39
CA LEU A 258 -5.05 1.29 6.11
C LEU A 258 -5.06 1.99 4.74
N TRP A 259 -5.38 1.26 3.69
CA TRP A 259 -5.30 1.77 2.32
C TRP A 259 -6.47 2.68 1.98
N PHE A 260 -7.68 2.25 2.30
CA PHE A 260 -8.88 3.04 2.10
C PHE A 260 -9.73 3.05 3.37
N SER A 261 -10.30 4.19 3.70
CA SER A 261 -11.30 4.27 4.77
C SER A 261 -12.24 5.43 4.54
N GLY A 262 -13.48 5.29 4.97
CA GLY A 262 -14.46 6.35 4.84
C GLY A 262 -15.75 6.05 5.61
N GLY A 263 -16.59 7.08 5.69
CA GLY A 263 -17.90 6.95 6.30
C GLY A 263 -18.79 8.15 6.00
N MET A 264 -20.06 7.91 5.91
CA MET A 264 -21.12 8.88 5.61
C MET A 264 -21.43 9.75 6.84
N ARG A 265 -20.39 10.46 7.34
CA ARG A 265 -20.43 11.22 8.59
C ARG A 265 -21.53 12.29 8.63
N LYS A 266 -21.88 12.91 7.52
CA LYS A 266 -22.90 13.95 7.51
C LYS A 266 -24.29 13.37 7.74
N THR A 267 -24.58 12.23 7.15
CA THR A 267 -25.88 11.57 7.22
C THR A 267 -26.05 10.76 8.51
N TYR A 268 -24.96 10.13 8.96
CA TYR A 268 -24.95 9.21 10.11
C TYR A 268 -23.99 9.69 11.20
N ALA A 269 -24.18 10.94 11.63
CA ALA A 269 -23.27 11.60 12.59
C ALA A 269 -23.17 10.90 13.93
N LEU A 270 -24.28 10.35 14.43
CA LEU A 270 -24.37 9.70 15.74
C LEU A 270 -23.83 8.25 15.75
N GLN A 271 -23.67 7.64 14.58
CA GLN A 271 -23.12 6.30 14.40
C GLN A 271 -21.59 6.31 14.22
N TYR A 272 -20.98 7.47 14.02
CA TYR A 272 -19.53 7.65 13.86
C TYR A 272 -18.86 6.68 12.87
N PRO A 273 -19.39 6.48 11.63
CA PRO A 273 -19.02 5.35 10.78
C PRO A 273 -17.53 5.33 10.40
N GLY A 274 -16.91 6.47 10.12
CA GLY A 274 -15.48 6.51 9.81
C GLY A 274 -14.58 6.19 10.99
N ILE A 275 -15.06 6.46 12.22
CA ILE A 275 -14.33 6.12 13.46
C ILE A 275 -14.38 4.62 13.70
N LEU A 276 -15.55 4.02 13.59
CA LEU A 276 -15.75 2.59 13.76
C LEU A 276 -14.97 1.78 12.69
N ALA A 277 -14.90 2.29 11.46
CA ALA A 277 -14.14 1.67 10.39
C ALA A 277 -12.63 1.60 10.70
N VAL A 278 -12.03 2.69 11.22
CA VAL A 278 -10.62 2.74 11.61
C VAL A 278 -10.36 1.90 12.86
N TRP A 279 -11.26 1.99 13.85
CA TRP A 279 -11.16 1.17 15.05
C TRP A 279 -11.10 -0.32 14.74
N LYS A 280 -12.00 -0.82 13.87
CA LYS A 280 -12.01 -2.24 13.52
C LYS A 280 -10.75 -2.68 12.77
N ALA A 281 -10.19 -1.81 11.93
CA ALA A 281 -8.92 -2.07 11.26
C ALA A 281 -7.75 -2.22 12.24
N LEU A 282 -7.68 -1.34 13.26
CA LEU A 282 -6.67 -1.41 14.31
C LEU A 282 -6.84 -2.66 15.18
N ASP A 283 -8.08 -2.96 15.58
CA ASP A 283 -8.44 -4.12 16.38
C ASP A 283 -8.04 -5.44 15.66
N ASP A 284 -8.42 -5.60 14.40
CA ASP A 284 -8.06 -6.79 13.61
C ASP A 284 -6.54 -6.92 13.41
N ALA A 285 -5.86 -5.83 13.08
CA ALA A 285 -4.41 -5.84 12.93
C ALA A 285 -3.71 -6.27 14.22
N LYS A 286 -4.19 -5.80 15.38
CA LYS A 286 -3.70 -6.22 16.69
C LYS A 286 -3.97 -7.71 16.96
N GLN A 287 -5.21 -8.17 16.72
CA GLN A 287 -5.58 -9.58 16.93
C GLN A 287 -4.78 -10.54 16.06
N ARG A 288 -4.37 -10.09 14.87
CA ARG A 288 -3.52 -10.86 13.95
C ARG A 288 -2.02 -10.78 14.28
N GLY A 289 -1.62 -10.05 15.33
CA GLY A 289 -0.23 -9.97 15.78
C GLY A 289 0.65 -8.98 15.01
N TYR A 290 0.09 -8.12 14.16
CA TYR A 290 0.86 -7.09 13.49
C TYR A 290 1.41 -6.08 14.50
N ARG A 291 2.66 -5.67 14.30
CA ARG A 291 3.33 -4.73 15.21
C ARG A 291 2.83 -3.31 15.05
N HIS A 292 2.41 -2.95 13.84
CA HIS A 292 2.00 -1.59 13.49
C HIS A 292 0.82 -1.59 12.52
N LEU A 293 0.00 -0.52 12.60
CA LEU A 293 -0.89 -0.14 11.52
C LEU A 293 -0.47 1.23 11.00
N GLU A 294 -0.23 1.31 9.69
CA GLU A 294 0.15 2.53 9.01
C GLU A 294 -1.05 3.19 8.32
N PHE A 295 -1.18 4.51 8.55
CA PHE A 295 -2.17 5.32 7.87
C PHE A 295 -1.56 5.87 6.58
N MET A 296 -2.05 5.39 5.45
CA MET A 296 -1.62 5.87 4.15
C MET A 296 -2.07 7.33 3.94
N ASP A 297 -1.15 8.18 3.48
CA ASP A 297 -1.46 9.50 2.95
C ASP A 297 -1.94 10.55 3.96
N VAL A 298 -1.10 10.86 4.94
CA VAL A 298 -1.37 11.87 5.98
C VAL A 298 -0.85 13.28 5.67
N GLY A 299 -0.27 13.48 4.49
CA GLY A 299 0.06 14.79 3.94
C GLY A 299 1.41 15.38 4.36
N LEU A 300 1.67 16.59 3.93
CA LEU A 300 2.90 17.33 4.20
C LEU A 300 2.93 17.89 5.64
N PRO A 301 4.12 18.03 6.28
CA PRO A 301 4.24 18.45 7.69
C PRO A 301 3.63 19.81 7.98
N PHE A 302 3.93 20.81 7.20
CA PHE A 302 3.59 22.20 7.49
C PHE A 302 2.20 22.64 6.98
N ARG A 303 1.40 21.71 6.46
CA ARG A 303 0.03 21.99 6.01
C ARG A 303 -0.98 21.37 6.95
N LYS A 304 -2.03 22.15 7.28
CA LYS A 304 -3.17 21.60 8.00
C LYS A 304 -3.81 20.47 7.19
N HIS A 305 -3.98 19.31 7.82
CA HIS A 305 -4.49 18.12 7.15
C HIS A 305 -5.51 17.39 8.02
N GLY A 306 -6.78 17.58 7.72
CA GLY A 306 -7.88 17.08 8.56
C GLY A 306 -7.88 15.55 8.75
N TYR A 307 -7.40 14.79 7.77
CA TYR A 307 -7.25 13.33 7.94
C TYR A 307 -6.15 12.99 8.95
N ARG A 308 -5.01 13.70 8.92
CA ARG A 308 -3.94 13.53 9.92
C ARG A 308 -4.44 13.82 11.32
N GLU A 309 -5.15 14.94 11.53
CA GLU A 309 -5.75 15.27 12.84
C GLU A 309 -6.77 14.21 13.27
N PHE A 310 -7.47 13.61 12.32
CA PHE A 310 -8.41 12.54 12.59
C PHE A 310 -7.70 11.26 13.05
N VAL A 311 -6.63 10.83 12.38
CA VAL A 311 -5.94 9.56 12.69
C VAL A 311 -5.06 9.67 13.94
N LEU A 312 -4.45 10.83 14.23
CA LEU A 312 -3.67 11.06 15.44
C LEU A 312 -4.46 10.89 16.76
N ARG A 313 -5.78 10.84 16.70
CA ARG A 313 -6.61 10.56 17.89
C ARG A 313 -6.76 9.08 18.21
N PHE A 314 -6.21 8.23 17.39
CA PHE A 314 -6.14 6.78 17.64
C PHE A 314 -4.78 6.35 18.24
N GLY A 315 -3.91 7.28 18.58
CA GLY A 315 -2.61 7.04 19.22
C GLY A 315 -1.43 7.30 18.31
#